data_f8b8a2a89881587fdafc61a014329e3e
#
_entry.id   f8b8a2a89881587fdafc61a014329e3e
#
_cell.length_a   1.000
_cell.length_b   1.000
_cell.length_c   1.000
_cell.angle_alpha   90.00
_cell.angle_beta   90.00
_cell.angle_gamma   90.00
#
_symmetry.space_group_name_H-M   'P 1'
#
loop_
_entity.id
_entity.type
_entity.pdbx_description
1 polymer ?
#
loop_
_entity_poly.entity_id
_entity_poly.type
_entity_poly.pdbx_seq_one_letter_code
_entity_poly.pdbx_strand_id
1 'polypeptide(L)'
;MTEPGVRPTRGILDTSTVIALRDITDPSALPAEPLITAVTLAELSAGPLVARDERERAARQAHLQEAEANFGPLPFDRASARAFGQVAASLRASGRKTGARAYDALIAATALANQLPVYTCNPADFEEIDGLQVVPVRLPEQTSG
;
A
#
# COMPACT_ATOMS: atom_id res chain seq x y z
N MET A 1 8.49 14.41 18.79
CA MET A 1 7.32 13.95 19.55
C MET A 1 6.06 14.33 18.79
N THR A 2 5.18 13.35 18.59
CA THR A 2 3.94 13.58 17.83
C THR A 2 2.84 14.02 18.80
N GLU A 3 2.19 15.13 18.54
CA GLU A 3 1.07 15.58 19.34
C GLU A 3 -0.17 14.73 19.06
N PRO A 4 -1.05 14.55 20.06
CA PRO A 4 -2.29 13.82 19.84
C PRO A 4 -3.10 14.44 18.69
N GLY A 5 -3.60 13.63 17.78
CA GLY A 5 -4.40 14.07 16.66
C GLY A 5 -3.61 14.51 15.43
N VAL A 6 -2.30 14.60 15.53
CA VAL A 6 -1.45 14.95 14.38
C VAL A 6 -1.22 13.69 13.56
N ARG A 7 -1.43 13.79 12.23
CA ARG A 7 -1.19 12.67 11.33
C ARG A 7 0.30 12.40 11.17
N PRO A 8 0.69 11.13 10.97
CA PRO A 8 2.07 10.83 10.64
C PRO A 8 2.49 11.61 9.39
N THR A 9 3.72 12.13 9.38
CA THR A 9 4.24 12.85 8.23
C THR A 9 4.62 11.92 7.10
N ARG A 10 5.00 10.67 7.43
CA ARG A 10 5.43 9.66 6.45
C ARG A 10 4.48 8.47 6.50
N GLY A 11 4.24 7.87 5.35
CA GLY A 11 3.39 6.69 5.28
C GLY A 11 3.55 5.97 3.96
N ILE A 12 3.29 4.68 3.98
CA ILE A 12 3.35 3.84 2.79
C ILE A 12 1.98 3.81 2.14
N LEU A 13 1.94 4.09 0.83
CA LEU A 13 0.74 3.91 0.04
C LEU A 13 0.75 2.47 -0.48
N ASP A 14 -0.33 1.73 -0.28
CA ASP A 14 -0.43 0.41 -0.90
C ASP A 14 -0.72 0.56 -2.39
N THR A 15 -0.70 -0.55 -3.12
CA THR A 15 -0.84 -0.50 -4.57
C THR A 15 -2.17 0.09 -5.01
N SER A 16 -3.26 -0.22 -4.31
CA SER A 16 -4.58 0.32 -4.66
C SER A 16 -4.61 1.84 -4.56
N THR A 17 -3.93 2.39 -3.56
CA THR A 17 -3.87 3.84 -3.35
C THR A 17 -3.01 4.52 -4.42
N VAL A 18 -1.89 3.90 -4.80
CA VAL A 18 -1.05 4.42 -5.87
C VAL A 18 -1.83 4.49 -7.18
N ILE A 19 -2.59 3.46 -7.50
CA ILE A 19 -3.41 3.42 -8.71
C ILE A 19 -4.48 4.52 -8.67
N ALA A 20 -5.04 4.80 -7.50
CA ALA A 20 -6.11 5.76 -7.31
C ALA A 20 -5.65 7.20 -7.08
N LEU A 21 -4.34 7.47 -7.10
CA LEU A 21 -3.82 8.79 -6.72
C LEU A 21 -4.47 9.96 -7.45
N ARG A 22 -4.74 9.80 -8.74
CA ARG A 22 -5.37 10.87 -9.53
C ARG A 22 -6.79 11.19 -9.08
N ASP A 23 -7.46 10.23 -8.45
CA ASP A 23 -8.83 10.39 -7.99
C ASP A 23 -8.91 10.92 -6.56
N ILE A 24 -7.78 11.02 -5.88
CA ILE A 24 -7.72 11.52 -4.51
C ILE A 24 -7.54 13.04 -4.59
N THR A 25 -8.63 13.76 -4.32
CA THR A 25 -8.65 15.21 -4.48
C THR A 25 -8.27 15.97 -3.22
N ASP A 26 -8.34 15.31 -2.05
CA ASP A 26 -8.02 15.93 -0.77
C ASP A 26 -6.59 15.55 -0.35
N PRO A 27 -5.62 16.48 -0.42
CA PRO A 27 -4.24 16.18 -0.02
C PRO A 27 -4.10 15.74 1.42
N SER A 28 -5.03 16.15 2.30
CA SER A 28 -4.96 15.78 3.71
C SER A 28 -5.29 14.31 3.95
N ALA A 29 -5.83 13.61 2.94
CA ALA A 29 -6.09 12.18 3.02
C ALA A 29 -4.79 11.36 2.93
N LEU A 30 -3.69 11.97 2.49
CA LEU A 30 -2.40 11.31 2.28
C LEU A 30 -1.36 11.83 3.26
N PRO A 31 -0.29 11.08 3.50
CA PRO A 31 0.80 11.60 4.33
C PRO A 31 1.52 12.72 3.60
N ALA A 32 2.18 13.61 4.36
CA ALA A 32 2.94 14.69 3.75
C ALA A 32 4.08 14.15 2.89
N GLU A 33 4.66 13.03 3.29
CA GLU A 33 5.72 12.35 2.55
C GLU A 33 5.28 10.92 2.24
N PRO A 34 4.61 10.72 1.10
CA PRO A 34 4.16 9.39 0.72
C PRO A 34 5.31 8.54 0.19
N LEU A 35 5.28 7.27 0.56
CA LEU A 35 6.29 6.29 0.15
C LEU A 35 5.59 5.09 -0.47
N ILE A 36 6.31 4.35 -1.30
CA ILE A 36 5.83 3.07 -1.81
C ILE A 36 6.87 1.99 -1.47
N THR A 37 6.48 0.73 -1.64
CA THR A 37 7.41 -0.39 -1.45
C THR A 37 7.85 -0.95 -2.79
N ALA A 38 8.95 -1.70 -2.78
CA ALA A 38 9.41 -2.43 -3.95
C ALA A 38 8.34 -3.45 -4.40
N VAL A 39 7.53 -3.95 -3.49
CA VAL A 39 6.42 -4.88 -3.81
C VAL A 39 5.39 -4.18 -4.69
N THR A 40 5.00 -2.96 -4.35
CA THR A 40 4.09 -2.17 -5.18
C THR A 40 4.68 -1.97 -6.58
N LEU A 41 5.96 -1.63 -6.65
CA LEU A 41 6.61 -1.47 -7.94
C LEU A 41 6.58 -2.78 -8.75
N ALA A 42 6.78 -3.92 -8.08
CA ALA A 42 6.70 -5.23 -8.73
C ALA A 42 5.30 -5.49 -9.29
N GLU A 43 4.26 -5.20 -8.51
CA GLU A 43 2.88 -5.35 -8.98
C GLU A 43 2.59 -4.46 -10.19
N LEU A 44 3.01 -3.20 -10.12
CA LEU A 44 2.80 -2.26 -11.23
C LEU A 44 3.58 -2.66 -12.47
N SER A 45 4.76 -3.26 -12.29
CA SER A 45 5.58 -3.73 -13.41
C SER A 45 4.95 -4.90 -14.14
N ALA A 46 4.23 -5.76 -13.41
CA ALA A 46 3.53 -6.90 -14.01
C ALA A 46 2.27 -6.47 -14.76
N GLY A 47 1.65 -5.37 -14.31
CA GLY A 47 0.35 -4.94 -14.83
C GLY A 47 0.25 -4.87 -16.36
N PRO A 48 1.13 -4.13 -17.05
CA PRO A 48 1.04 -4.02 -18.50
C PRO A 48 1.21 -5.36 -19.22
N LEU A 49 1.99 -6.26 -18.65
CA LEU A 49 2.31 -7.55 -19.28
C LEU A 49 1.14 -8.53 -19.23
N VAL A 50 0.21 -8.35 -18.30
CA VAL A 50 -0.96 -9.23 -18.14
C VAL A 50 -2.26 -8.53 -18.55
N ALA A 51 -2.17 -7.36 -19.16
CA ALA A 51 -3.34 -6.60 -19.59
C ALA A 51 -4.08 -7.35 -20.71
N ARG A 52 -5.42 -7.22 -20.70
CA ARG A 52 -6.27 -7.94 -21.65
C ARG A 52 -6.35 -7.27 -23.02
N ASP A 53 -6.10 -5.96 -23.07
CA ASP A 53 -6.15 -5.20 -24.32
C ASP A 53 -5.21 -4.00 -24.25
N GLU A 54 -5.08 -3.26 -25.36
CA GLU A 54 -4.16 -2.14 -25.45
C GLU A 54 -4.57 -0.96 -24.57
N ARG A 55 -5.85 -0.73 -24.38
CA ARG A 55 -6.33 0.36 -23.53
C ARG A 55 -5.94 0.11 -22.06
N GLU A 56 -6.14 -1.11 -21.61
CA GLU A 56 -5.77 -1.51 -20.26
C GLU A 56 -4.26 -1.48 -20.09
N ARG A 57 -3.52 -1.94 -21.10
CA ARG A 57 -2.05 -1.90 -21.08
C ARG A 57 -1.55 -0.47 -20.95
N ALA A 58 -2.10 0.45 -21.74
CA ALA A 58 -1.68 1.85 -21.70
C ALA A 58 -1.94 2.47 -20.33
N ALA A 59 -3.10 2.19 -19.71
CA ALA A 59 -3.43 2.69 -18.39
C ALA A 59 -2.45 2.15 -17.33
N ARG A 60 -2.15 0.88 -17.37
CA ARG A 60 -1.23 0.25 -16.43
C ARG A 60 0.20 0.73 -16.62
N GLN A 61 0.60 0.97 -17.87
CA GLN A 61 1.91 1.52 -18.18
C GLN A 61 2.05 2.93 -17.62
N ALA A 62 0.99 3.73 -17.70
CA ALA A 62 0.98 5.08 -17.15
C ALA A 62 1.14 5.05 -15.63
N HIS A 63 0.45 4.14 -14.95
CA HIS A 63 0.59 4.00 -13.49
C HIS A 63 2.03 3.64 -13.11
N LEU A 64 2.65 2.71 -13.84
CA LEU A 64 4.03 2.31 -13.59
C LEU A 64 4.98 3.48 -13.77
N GLN A 65 4.85 4.21 -14.88
CA GLN A 65 5.72 5.34 -15.18
C GLN A 65 5.60 6.45 -14.14
N GLU A 66 4.37 6.74 -13.70
CA GLU A 66 4.15 7.74 -12.64
C GLU A 66 4.79 7.33 -11.34
N ALA A 67 4.65 6.07 -10.96
CA ALA A 67 5.22 5.57 -9.72
C ALA A 67 6.74 5.67 -9.75
N GLU A 68 7.37 5.27 -10.85
CA GLU A 68 8.82 5.35 -10.99
C GLU A 68 9.33 6.78 -10.99
N ALA A 69 8.56 7.72 -11.55
CA ALA A 69 8.95 9.12 -11.61
C ALA A 69 8.86 9.81 -10.26
N ASN A 70 7.91 9.39 -9.41
CA ASN A 70 7.57 10.13 -8.19
C ASN A 70 8.04 9.49 -6.89
N PHE A 71 8.39 8.21 -6.90
CA PHE A 71 8.71 7.49 -5.66
C PHE A 71 10.00 6.69 -5.78
N GLY A 72 10.79 6.73 -4.67
CA GLY A 72 11.88 5.79 -4.49
C GLY A 72 11.36 4.64 -3.64
N PRO A 73 11.27 3.42 -4.17
CA PRO A 73 10.65 2.34 -3.43
C PRO A 73 11.50 1.84 -2.27
N LEU A 74 10.83 1.57 -1.13
CA LEU A 74 11.49 0.94 0.01
C LEU A 74 11.74 -0.53 -0.32
N PRO A 75 12.94 -1.04 -0.05
CA PRO A 75 13.26 -2.42 -0.39
C PRO A 75 12.59 -3.41 0.57
N PHE A 76 12.35 -4.61 0.08
CA PHE A 76 11.96 -5.72 0.95
C PHE A 76 13.26 -6.35 1.46
N ASP A 77 13.76 -5.81 2.57
CA ASP A 77 15.06 -6.18 3.12
C ASP A 77 14.94 -7.28 4.19
N ARG A 78 16.04 -7.53 4.91
CA ARG A 78 16.06 -8.55 5.96
C ARG A 78 15.05 -8.26 7.06
N ALA A 79 14.95 -6.99 7.48
CA ALA A 79 13.99 -6.60 8.52
C ALA A 79 12.56 -6.83 8.05
N SER A 80 12.27 -6.53 6.79
CA SER A 80 10.96 -6.77 6.19
C SER A 80 10.65 -8.27 6.15
N ALA A 81 11.66 -9.08 5.79
CA ALA A 81 11.49 -10.53 5.76
C ALA A 81 11.16 -11.10 7.15
N ARG A 82 11.82 -10.59 8.19
CA ARG A 82 11.52 -11.01 9.55
C ARG A 82 10.13 -10.58 9.98
N ALA A 83 9.75 -9.34 9.65
CA ALA A 83 8.41 -8.83 9.97
C ALA A 83 7.32 -9.66 9.28
N PHE A 84 7.61 -10.21 8.11
CA PHE A 84 6.67 -11.04 7.38
C PHE A 84 6.19 -12.23 8.21
N GLY A 85 7.05 -12.80 9.04
CA GLY A 85 6.65 -13.89 9.94
C GLY A 85 5.51 -13.50 10.85
N GLN A 86 5.57 -12.29 11.42
CA GLN A 86 4.50 -11.77 12.27
C GLN A 86 3.22 -11.52 11.48
N VAL A 87 3.34 -10.97 10.27
CA VAL A 87 2.19 -10.73 9.41
C VAL A 87 1.49 -12.04 9.07
N ALA A 88 2.25 -13.05 8.66
CA ALA A 88 1.71 -14.35 8.32
C ALA A 88 1.00 -14.99 9.53
N ALA A 89 1.59 -14.85 10.72
CA ALA A 89 0.99 -15.36 11.94
C ALA A 89 -0.33 -14.65 12.27
N SER A 90 -0.38 -13.33 12.10
CA SER A 90 -1.59 -12.54 12.34
C SER A 90 -2.71 -12.96 11.38
N LEU A 91 -2.40 -13.11 10.10
CA LEU A 91 -3.38 -13.51 9.10
C LEU A 91 -3.90 -14.92 9.36
N ARG A 92 -3.01 -15.82 9.73
CA ARG A 92 -3.39 -17.20 10.07
C ARG A 92 -4.30 -17.24 11.29
N ALA A 93 -3.97 -16.47 12.33
CA ALA A 93 -4.76 -16.40 13.55
C ALA A 93 -6.17 -15.88 13.28
N SER A 94 -6.32 -14.99 12.29
CA SER A 94 -7.62 -14.43 11.89
C SER A 94 -8.39 -15.34 10.93
N GLY A 95 -7.82 -16.49 10.55
CA GLY A 95 -8.44 -17.42 9.61
C GLY A 95 -8.21 -17.07 8.15
N ARG A 96 -7.39 -16.06 7.85
CA ARG A 96 -7.11 -15.68 6.48
C ARG A 96 -5.93 -16.46 5.91
N LYS A 97 -6.00 -16.72 4.61
CA LYS A 97 -4.92 -17.40 3.91
C LYS A 97 -3.93 -16.36 3.41
N THR A 98 -2.67 -16.50 3.81
CA THR A 98 -1.61 -15.58 3.40
C THR A 98 -1.47 -15.53 1.88
N GLY A 99 -1.60 -16.68 1.20
CA GLY A 99 -1.42 -16.75 -0.25
C GLY A 99 -2.37 -15.87 -1.04
N ALA A 100 -3.61 -15.73 -0.59
CA ALA A 100 -4.61 -14.92 -1.27
C ALA A 100 -4.28 -13.42 -1.22
N ARG A 101 -3.48 -13.02 -0.25
CA ARG A 101 -3.12 -11.61 -0.04
C ARG A 101 -1.62 -11.44 0.11
N ALA A 102 -0.88 -12.20 -0.70
CA ALA A 102 0.57 -12.25 -0.58
C ALA A 102 1.23 -10.88 -0.73
N TYR A 103 0.80 -10.09 -1.72
CA TYR A 103 1.40 -8.78 -1.94
C TYR A 103 1.08 -7.82 -0.79
N ASP A 104 -0.16 -7.82 -0.33
CA ASP A 104 -0.54 -6.97 0.82
C ASP A 104 0.25 -7.35 2.07
N ALA A 105 0.45 -8.65 2.28
CA ALA A 105 1.25 -9.14 3.40
C ALA A 105 2.70 -8.67 3.32
N LEU A 106 3.29 -8.67 2.13
CA LEU A 106 4.66 -8.19 1.92
C LEU A 106 4.77 -6.68 2.11
N ILE A 107 3.76 -5.94 1.66
CA ILE A 107 3.68 -4.48 1.88
C ILE A 107 3.58 -4.19 3.38
N ALA A 108 2.70 -4.91 4.08
CA ALA A 108 2.54 -4.76 5.53
C ALA A 108 3.84 -5.05 6.29
N ALA A 109 4.56 -6.09 5.87
CA ALA A 109 5.84 -6.45 6.49
C ALA A 109 6.86 -5.33 6.31
N THR A 110 6.91 -4.73 5.14
CA THR A 110 7.81 -3.59 4.88
C THR A 110 7.44 -2.40 5.77
N ALA A 111 6.14 -2.15 5.92
CA ALA A 111 5.65 -1.07 6.77
C ALA A 111 6.03 -1.29 8.23
N LEU A 112 5.82 -2.49 8.75
CA LEU A 112 6.19 -2.83 10.13
C LEU A 112 7.68 -2.68 10.35
N ALA A 113 8.50 -3.16 9.42
CA ALA A 113 9.96 -3.09 9.54
C ALA A 113 10.46 -1.64 9.58
N ASN A 114 9.76 -0.72 8.91
CA ASN A 114 10.11 0.68 8.86
C ASN A 114 9.32 1.54 9.85
N GLN A 115 8.45 0.93 10.64
CA GLN A 115 7.61 1.63 11.62
C GLN A 115 6.76 2.73 10.98
N LEU A 116 6.19 2.40 9.83
CA LEU A 116 5.37 3.33 9.06
C LEU A 116 3.93 2.82 8.95
N PRO A 117 2.95 3.73 8.94
CA PRO A 117 1.57 3.33 8.68
C PRO A 117 1.37 2.99 7.20
N VAL A 118 0.32 2.21 6.91
CA VAL A 118 -0.12 1.94 5.55
C VAL A 118 -1.38 2.77 5.29
N TYR A 119 -1.35 3.56 4.24
CA TYR A 119 -2.50 4.31 3.74
C TYR A 119 -3.12 3.49 2.61
N THR A 120 -4.38 3.12 2.76
CA THR A 120 -5.01 2.19 1.84
C THR A 120 -6.48 2.54 1.55
N CYS A 121 -6.87 2.34 0.30
CA CYS A 121 -8.27 2.43 -0.11
C CYS A 121 -9.05 1.18 0.30
N ASN A 122 -8.36 0.11 0.72
CA ASN A 122 -8.97 -1.16 1.12
C ASN A 122 -8.52 -1.56 2.52
N PRO A 123 -8.94 -0.81 3.56
CA PRO A 123 -8.42 -1.06 4.92
C PRO A 123 -8.68 -2.47 5.44
N ALA A 124 -9.75 -3.13 4.99
CA ALA A 124 -10.05 -4.50 5.42
C ALA A 124 -8.93 -5.48 5.09
N ASP A 125 -8.12 -5.18 4.07
CA ASP A 125 -7.01 -6.06 3.67
C ASP A 125 -5.86 -6.05 4.68
N PHE A 126 -5.82 -5.06 5.58
CA PHE A 126 -4.72 -4.85 6.52
C PHE A 126 -5.13 -4.85 7.99
N GLU A 127 -6.42 -4.77 8.28
CA GLU A 127 -6.93 -4.54 9.65
C GLU A 127 -6.53 -5.64 10.65
N GLU A 128 -6.33 -6.85 10.19
CA GLU A 128 -6.08 -7.98 11.09
C GLU A 128 -4.61 -8.23 11.36
N ILE A 129 -3.75 -7.32 10.91
CA ILE A 129 -2.30 -7.45 11.10
C ILE A 129 -1.90 -6.73 12.38
N ASP A 130 -1.44 -7.49 13.37
CA ASP A 130 -1.06 -6.94 14.66
C ASP A 130 0.10 -5.95 14.54
N GLY A 131 -0.04 -4.82 15.22
CA GLY A 131 1.01 -3.81 15.28
C GLY A 131 1.06 -2.86 14.09
N LEU A 132 0.25 -3.10 13.07
CA LEU A 132 0.23 -2.24 11.88
C LEU A 132 -0.79 -1.12 12.05
N GLN A 133 -0.33 0.12 11.86
CA GLN A 133 -1.23 1.26 11.79
C GLN A 133 -1.79 1.36 10.39
N VAL A 134 -3.11 1.33 10.25
CA VAL A 134 -3.79 1.41 8.97
C VAL A 134 -4.58 2.71 8.91
N VAL A 135 -4.35 3.50 7.86
CA VAL A 135 -5.06 4.77 7.65
C VAL A 135 -5.92 4.61 6.39
N PRO A 136 -7.24 4.58 6.54
CA PRO A 136 -8.13 4.47 5.37
C PRO A 136 -8.06 5.72 4.50
N VAL A 137 -8.03 5.51 3.18
CA VAL A 137 -8.09 6.59 2.19
C VAL A 137 -9.39 6.44 1.43
N ARG A 138 -10.24 7.47 1.46
CA ARG A 138 -11.52 7.44 0.78
C ARG A 138 -11.47 8.13 -0.56
N LEU A 139 -12.08 7.50 -1.55
CA LEU A 139 -12.26 8.11 -2.87
C LEU A 139 -13.54 8.93 -2.87
N PRO A 140 -13.63 9.97 -3.72
CA PRO A 140 -14.81 10.86 -3.74
C PRO A 140 -16.15 10.12 -3.87
N GLU A 141 -16.23 9.07 -4.69
CA GLU A 141 -17.48 8.35 -4.87
C GLU A 141 -17.87 7.50 -3.65
N GLN A 142 -16.95 7.29 -2.72
CA GLN A 142 -17.23 6.54 -1.48
C GLN A 142 -17.78 7.43 -0.38
N THR A 143 -17.74 8.74 -0.56
CA THR A 143 -18.21 9.70 0.42
C THR A 143 -19.63 10.18 0.14
N SER A 144 -20.14 9.91 -1.05
CA SER A 144 -21.49 10.28 -1.44
C SER A 144 -22.44 9.16 -1.02
N GLY A 145 -22.84 9.18 0.17
CA GLY A 145 -23.61 8.12 0.62
C GLY A 145 -24.79 8.09 1.22
#